data_63912af65351aee7ef1444bdf664d2a4
#
_entry.id   63912af65351aee7ef1444bdf664d2a4
#
_cell.length_a   1.000
_cell.length_b   1.000
_cell.length_c   1.000
_cell.angle_alpha   90.00
_cell.angle_beta   90.00
_cell.angle_gamma   90.00
#
_symmetry.space_group_name_H-M   'P 1'
#
loop_
_entity.id
_entity.type
_entity.pdbx_description
1 polymer ?
#
loop_
_entity_poly.entity_id
_entity_poly.type
_entity_poly.pdbx_seq_one_letter_code
_entity_poly.pdbx_strand_id
1 'polypeptide(L)'
;MHPWKLVDNNYGYIKNQNYEVAVLPLGATEPHNLHLPYGTDLFEASIVGDKICEAAHHAGAKVVLLPTIPFGTETNLREFPLAINLNPSTLHMVIRDVVDSLLNDGIKKIVLLNSHGGNSFKPLLRELSGKNEAHVFLCNWYQALEDVYFDIFEKPEDHAGEMETSFGLAFFPELVAKNPDGTLNADDGSTRQAKIEALNRGWVSITRPWHLLTQNSGAADPHAASEEKGQKMMDVLVERLGKFLVELSDEQITDQFPY
;
A
#
# COMPACT_ATOMS: atom_id res chain seq x y z
N MET A 1 4.03 19.75 -13.67
CA MET A 1 4.77 18.55 -14.15
C MET A 1 5.61 18.07 -12.98
N HIS A 2 5.42 16.82 -12.55
CA HIS A 2 6.16 16.22 -11.44
C HIS A 2 7.19 15.25 -12.02
N PRO A 3 8.50 15.60 -11.99
CA PRO A 3 9.56 14.85 -12.65
C PRO A 3 9.61 13.35 -12.26
N TRP A 4 9.20 13.04 -11.05
CA TRP A 4 9.16 11.67 -10.51
C TRP A 4 7.92 10.87 -10.91
N LYS A 5 6.85 11.48 -11.47
CA LYS A 5 5.61 10.77 -11.85
C LYS A 5 5.60 10.44 -13.34
N LEU A 6 5.57 9.15 -13.69
CA LEU A 6 5.50 8.74 -15.09
C LEU A 6 4.26 9.29 -15.79
N VAL A 7 3.10 9.25 -15.13
CA VAL A 7 1.80 9.67 -15.70
C VAL A 7 1.70 11.15 -16.02
N ASP A 8 2.51 12.00 -15.39
CA ASP A 8 2.51 13.45 -15.58
C ASP A 8 3.44 13.88 -16.71
N ASN A 9 4.21 12.96 -17.28
CA ASN A 9 5.29 13.26 -18.21
C ASN A 9 5.05 12.67 -19.60
N ASN A 10 5.49 13.36 -20.62
CA ASN A 10 5.41 12.92 -21.99
C ASN A 10 6.74 12.29 -22.46
N TYR A 11 6.73 11.62 -23.61
CA TYR A 11 7.90 10.98 -24.18
C TYR A 11 9.09 11.93 -24.39
N GLY A 12 8.82 13.18 -24.78
CA GLY A 12 9.88 14.20 -24.99
C GLY A 12 10.70 14.47 -23.72
N TYR A 13 10.08 14.39 -22.55
CA TYR A 13 10.74 14.49 -21.25
C TYR A 13 11.41 13.17 -20.87
N ILE A 14 10.65 12.07 -20.86
CA ILE A 14 11.08 10.74 -20.35
C ILE A 14 12.31 10.22 -21.09
N LYS A 15 12.38 10.37 -22.42
CA LYS A 15 13.52 9.86 -23.22
C LYS A 15 14.90 10.42 -22.83
N ASN A 16 14.93 11.51 -22.05
CA ASN A 16 16.17 12.16 -21.59
C ASN A 16 16.43 11.93 -20.09
N GLN A 17 15.59 11.14 -19.44
CA GLN A 17 15.77 10.81 -18.02
C GLN A 17 16.59 9.55 -17.85
N ASN A 18 17.25 9.44 -16.70
CA ASN A 18 17.93 8.22 -16.27
C ASN A 18 17.41 7.88 -14.88
N TYR A 19 16.48 6.92 -14.82
CA TYR A 19 15.92 6.45 -13.56
C TYR A 19 16.68 5.22 -13.07
N GLU A 20 16.99 5.19 -11.76
CA GLU A 20 17.67 4.07 -11.10
C GLU A 20 16.67 3.18 -10.34
N VAL A 21 15.57 3.78 -9.85
CA VAL A 21 14.57 3.10 -9.03
C VAL A 21 13.18 3.34 -9.61
N ALA A 22 12.40 2.29 -9.81
CA ALA A 22 10.97 2.39 -10.08
C ALA A 22 10.15 1.99 -8.84
N VAL A 23 9.16 2.79 -8.51
CA VAL A 23 8.17 2.51 -7.45
C VAL A 23 6.85 2.16 -8.12
N LEU A 24 6.34 0.94 -7.87
CA LEU A 24 5.04 0.45 -8.34
C LEU A 24 4.07 0.41 -7.16
N PRO A 25 3.15 1.39 -7.06
CA PRO A 25 2.13 1.35 -6.02
C PRO A 25 1.06 0.29 -6.31
N LEU A 26 0.64 -0.41 -5.27
CA LEU A 26 -0.30 -1.54 -5.32
C LEU A 26 -1.39 -1.31 -4.27
N GLY A 27 -2.59 -1.00 -4.73
CA GLY A 27 -3.79 -0.86 -3.91
C GLY A 27 -4.75 -2.03 -4.08
N ALA A 28 -6.00 -1.77 -3.73
CA ALA A 28 -7.14 -2.64 -3.93
C ALA A 28 -8.43 -1.83 -4.16
N THR A 29 -9.50 -2.52 -4.51
CA THR A 29 -10.85 -1.94 -4.61
C THR A 29 -11.78 -2.83 -3.80
N GLU A 30 -12.00 -2.45 -2.55
CA GLU A 30 -12.73 -3.23 -1.55
C GLU A 30 -13.51 -2.35 -0.56
N PRO A 31 -14.56 -2.89 0.10
CA PRO A 31 -15.30 -2.11 1.09
C PRO A 31 -14.49 -1.91 2.37
N HIS A 32 -14.52 -0.67 2.89
CA HIS A 32 -13.84 -0.24 4.11
C HIS A 32 -14.86 0.32 5.11
N ASN A 33 -15.54 -0.56 5.84
CA ASN A 33 -16.64 -0.19 6.74
C ASN A 33 -17.71 0.61 5.97
N LEU A 34 -18.42 1.51 6.61
CA LEU A 34 -19.46 2.36 6.00
C LEU A 34 -18.93 3.76 5.63
N HIS A 35 -17.75 4.14 6.12
CA HIS A 35 -17.28 5.53 6.07
C HIS A 35 -16.14 5.79 5.11
N LEU A 36 -15.30 4.81 4.81
CA LEU A 36 -14.22 4.97 3.85
C LEU A 36 -14.62 4.48 2.44
N PRO A 37 -14.11 5.12 1.39
CA PRO A 37 -14.43 4.73 0.02
C PRO A 37 -13.78 3.39 -0.36
N TYR A 38 -14.35 2.71 -1.38
CA TYR A 38 -13.79 1.47 -1.94
C TYR A 38 -12.35 1.60 -2.48
N GLY A 39 -11.93 2.82 -2.79
CA GLY A 39 -10.60 3.14 -3.29
C GLY A 39 -9.60 3.50 -2.19
N THR A 40 -9.84 3.22 -0.93
CA THR A 40 -8.94 3.60 0.18
C THR A 40 -7.51 3.15 -0.08
N ASP A 41 -7.28 1.87 -0.31
CA ASP A 41 -5.93 1.34 -0.61
C ASP A 41 -5.31 1.95 -1.87
N LEU A 42 -6.13 2.23 -2.90
CA LEU A 42 -5.67 2.90 -4.11
C LEU A 42 -5.19 4.32 -3.81
N PHE A 43 -5.94 5.08 -3.02
CA PHE A 43 -5.57 6.45 -2.64
C PHE A 43 -4.34 6.45 -1.75
N GLU A 44 -4.28 5.56 -0.76
CA GLU A 44 -3.12 5.40 0.11
C GLU A 44 -1.86 5.08 -0.69
N ALA A 45 -1.87 4.01 -1.51
CA ALA A 45 -0.74 3.63 -2.34
C ALA A 45 -0.27 4.79 -3.24
N SER A 46 -1.23 5.51 -3.84
CA SER A 46 -0.95 6.62 -4.77
C SER A 46 -0.35 7.82 -4.04
N ILE A 47 -0.92 8.21 -2.89
CA ILE A 47 -0.52 9.41 -2.15
C ILE A 47 0.80 9.15 -1.40
N VAL A 48 0.95 8.00 -0.73
CA VAL A 48 2.23 7.62 -0.10
C VAL A 48 3.33 7.55 -1.17
N GLY A 49 3.07 6.85 -2.29
CA GLY A 49 4.02 6.75 -3.40
C GLY A 49 4.46 8.11 -3.92
N ASP A 50 3.51 9.04 -4.11
CA ASP A 50 3.80 10.39 -4.55
C ASP A 50 4.69 11.16 -3.56
N LYS A 51 4.32 11.17 -2.28
CA LYS A 51 5.03 11.91 -1.23
C LYS A 51 6.45 11.41 -0.99
N ILE A 52 6.65 10.08 -0.93
CA ILE A 52 7.99 9.52 -0.74
C ILE A 52 8.88 9.71 -1.98
N CYS A 53 8.32 9.59 -3.20
CA CYS A 53 9.07 9.85 -4.43
C CYS A 53 9.38 11.34 -4.62
N GLU A 54 8.46 12.25 -4.24
CA GLU A 54 8.69 13.69 -4.21
C GLU A 54 9.89 14.02 -3.31
N ALA A 55 9.89 13.56 -2.08
CA ALA A 55 10.96 13.78 -1.11
C ALA A 55 12.30 13.21 -1.60
N ALA A 56 12.29 11.97 -2.10
CA ALA A 56 13.49 11.32 -2.64
C ALA A 56 14.06 12.07 -3.86
N HIS A 57 13.19 12.49 -4.79
CA HIS A 57 13.59 13.27 -5.97
C HIS A 57 14.23 14.60 -5.57
N HIS A 58 13.64 15.34 -4.63
CA HIS A 58 14.21 16.60 -4.14
C HIS A 58 15.54 16.41 -3.41
N ALA A 59 15.78 15.22 -2.86
CA ALA A 59 17.07 14.84 -2.26
C ALA A 59 18.08 14.30 -3.30
N GLY A 60 17.74 14.28 -4.60
CA GLY A 60 18.62 13.91 -5.70
C GLY A 60 18.48 12.49 -6.22
N ALA A 61 17.56 11.68 -5.66
CA ALA A 61 17.33 10.33 -6.13
C ALA A 61 16.74 10.29 -7.56
N LYS A 62 17.20 9.32 -8.35
CA LYS A 62 16.72 9.05 -9.72
C LYS A 62 15.54 8.07 -9.70
N VAL A 63 14.41 8.52 -9.15
CA VAL A 63 13.24 7.70 -8.89
C VAL A 63 12.10 8.02 -9.86
N VAL A 64 11.37 6.98 -10.30
CA VAL A 64 10.11 7.11 -11.06
C VAL A 64 8.97 6.38 -10.35
N LEU A 65 7.86 7.09 -10.15
CA LEU A 65 6.60 6.55 -9.67
C LEU A 65 5.75 6.09 -10.85
N LEU A 66 5.38 4.82 -10.87
CA LEU A 66 4.49 4.23 -11.86
C LEU A 66 3.01 4.50 -11.52
N PRO A 67 2.09 4.31 -12.48
CA PRO A 67 0.66 4.27 -12.20
C PRO A 67 0.33 3.21 -11.15
N THR A 68 -0.58 3.53 -10.22
CA THR A 68 -1.04 2.58 -9.20
C THR A 68 -1.88 1.47 -9.82
N ILE A 69 -1.63 0.22 -9.43
CA ILE A 69 -2.51 -0.91 -9.75
C ILE A 69 -3.69 -0.87 -8.77
N PRO A 70 -4.94 -0.66 -9.25
CA PRO A 70 -6.09 -0.41 -8.38
C PRO A 70 -6.80 -1.67 -7.89
N PHE A 71 -6.36 -2.86 -8.28
CA PHE A 71 -7.01 -4.13 -7.97
C PHE A 71 -6.04 -5.07 -7.25
N GLY A 72 -6.49 -5.60 -6.11
CA GLY A 72 -5.76 -6.51 -5.25
C GLY A 72 -6.38 -7.90 -5.14
N THR A 73 -5.95 -8.66 -4.14
CA THR A 73 -6.48 -9.97 -3.80
C THR A 73 -7.55 -9.84 -2.71
N GLU A 74 -8.83 -9.87 -3.15
CA GLU A 74 -10.03 -9.68 -2.31
C GLU A 74 -10.82 -10.97 -2.12
N THR A 75 -10.16 -12.12 -2.09
CA THR A 75 -10.83 -13.43 -1.97
C THR A 75 -11.68 -13.55 -0.71
N ASN A 76 -11.25 -12.92 0.37
CA ASN A 76 -11.92 -12.88 1.67
C ASN A 76 -13.18 -11.98 1.69
N LEU A 77 -13.27 -10.99 0.78
CA LEU A 77 -14.36 -10.01 0.70
C LEU A 77 -15.36 -10.24 -0.45
N ARG A 78 -15.27 -11.36 -1.16
CA ARG A 78 -16.08 -11.67 -2.35
C ARG A 78 -17.59 -11.61 -2.15
N GLU A 79 -18.08 -11.80 -0.90
CA GLU A 79 -19.50 -11.74 -0.58
C GLU A 79 -20.01 -10.29 -0.41
N PHE A 80 -19.12 -9.30 -0.42
CA PHE A 80 -19.49 -7.90 -0.43
C PHE A 80 -19.65 -7.41 -1.88
N PRO A 81 -20.66 -6.56 -2.16
CA PRO A 81 -20.88 -6.02 -3.50
C PRO A 81 -19.64 -5.29 -4.02
N LEU A 82 -19.26 -5.53 -5.27
CA LEU A 82 -18.20 -4.82 -6.00
C LEU A 82 -16.80 -4.88 -5.35
N ALA A 83 -16.51 -5.81 -4.46
CA ALA A 83 -15.13 -6.14 -4.12
C ALA A 83 -14.46 -6.78 -5.36
N ILE A 84 -13.45 -6.11 -5.92
CA ILE A 84 -12.83 -6.53 -7.18
C ILE A 84 -11.59 -7.37 -6.92
N ASN A 85 -11.75 -8.70 -7.00
CA ASN A 85 -10.68 -9.63 -6.72
C ASN A 85 -9.83 -9.99 -7.95
N LEU A 86 -8.52 -9.83 -7.86
CA LEU A 86 -7.57 -10.57 -8.68
C LEU A 86 -7.06 -11.80 -7.92
N ASN A 87 -6.98 -12.95 -8.59
CA ASN A 87 -6.28 -14.09 -7.99
C ASN A 87 -4.79 -13.75 -7.81
N PRO A 88 -4.12 -14.22 -6.74
CA PRO A 88 -2.69 -13.95 -6.55
C PRO A 88 -1.84 -14.26 -7.77
N SER A 89 -2.10 -15.39 -8.46
CA SER A 89 -1.38 -15.75 -9.69
C SER A 89 -1.57 -14.74 -10.83
N THR A 90 -2.77 -14.18 -10.99
CA THR A 90 -3.03 -13.15 -12.01
C THR A 90 -2.31 -11.85 -11.68
N LEU A 91 -2.40 -11.39 -10.44
CA LEU A 91 -1.69 -10.18 -9.98
C LEU A 91 -0.17 -10.34 -10.11
N HIS A 92 0.36 -11.51 -9.76
CA HIS A 92 1.79 -11.82 -9.94
C HIS A 92 2.21 -11.79 -11.42
N MET A 93 1.37 -12.25 -12.37
CA MET A 93 1.67 -12.14 -13.80
C MET A 93 1.71 -10.68 -14.25
N VAL A 94 0.76 -9.86 -13.84
CA VAL A 94 0.77 -8.41 -14.15
C VAL A 94 2.05 -7.75 -13.66
N ILE A 95 2.48 -8.04 -12.41
CA ILE A 95 3.71 -7.46 -11.86
C ILE A 95 4.94 -7.94 -12.63
N ARG A 96 4.98 -9.22 -13.06
CA ARG A 96 6.10 -9.73 -13.89
C ARG A 96 6.22 -8.97 -15.20
N ASP A 97 5.11 -8.74 -15.90
CA ASP A 97 5.12 -8.02 -17.17
C ASP A 97 5.59 -6.57 -16.98
N VAL A 98 5.26 -5.93 -15.85
CA VAL A 98 5.78 -4.60 -15.48
C VAL A 98 7.28 -4.68 -15.20
N VAL A 99 7.73 -5.66 -14.42
CA VAL A 99 9.17 -5.85 -14.12
C VAL A 99 9.97 -6.07 -15.41
N ASP A 100 9.49 -6.92 -16.31
CA ASP A 100 10.17 -7.19 -17.59
C ASP A 100 10.23 -5.93 -18.46
N SER A 101 9.18 -5.10 -18.45
CA SER A 101 9.17 -3.81 -19.16
C SER A 101 10.20 -2.84 -18.59
N LEU A 102 10.34 -2.75 -17.27
CA LEU A 102 11.33 -1.89 -16.61
C LEU A 102 12.76 -2.35 -16.86
N LEU A 103 13.02 -3.66 -16.86
CA LEU A 103 14.31 -4.24 -17.20
C LEU A 103 14.71 -3.91 -18.65
N ASN A 104 13.78 -3.93 -19.59
CA ASN A 104 14.01 -3.56 -20.97
C ASN A 104 14.47 -2.09 -21.12
N ASP A 105 14.05 -1.23 -20.21
CA ASP A 105 14.47 0.18 -20.11
C ASP A 105 15.71 0.39 -19.20
N GLY A 106 16.31 -0.71 -18.70
CA GLY A 106 17.51 -0.69 -17.86
C GLY A 106 17.27 -0.40 -16.38
N ILE A 107 16.02 -0.29 -15.93
CA ILE A 107 15.68 -0.06 -14.51
C ILE A 107 15.67 -1.40 -13.78
N LYS A 108 16.65 -1.62 -12.92
CA LYS A 108 16.85 -2.91 -12.22
C LYS A 108 16.38 -2.91 -10.77
N LYS A 109 16.20 -1.75 -10.14
CA LYS A 109 15.75 -1.61 -8.75
C LYS A 109 14.27 -1.25 -8.73
N ILE A 110 13.43 -2.16 -8.25
CA ILE A 110 11.97 -2.03 -8.32
C ILE A 110 11.38 -2.20 -6.92
N VAL A 111 10.61 -1.22 -6.47
CA VAL A 111 9.91 -1.24 -5.19
C VAL A 111 8.43 -1.48 -5.43
N LEU A 112 7.92 -2.59 -4.93
CA LEU A 112 6.48 -2.88 -4.83
C LEU A 112 5.97 -2.18 -3.57
N LEU A 113 5.34 -1.04 -3.71
CA LEU A 113 4.77 -0.26 -2.60
C LEU A 113 3.34 -0.73 -2.36
N ASN A 114 3.15 -1.59 -1.37
CA ASN A 114 1.87 -2.23 -1.11
C ASN A 114 1.10 -1.52 0.00
N SER A 115 -0.18 -1.22 -0.27
CA SER A 115 -1.14 -0.63 0.67
C SER A 115 -2.18 -1.64 1.16
N HIS A 116 -2.32 -2.81 0.51
CA HIS A 116 -3.39 -3.75 0.80
C HIS A 116 -2.89 -5.02 1.52
N GLY A 117 -3.46 -5.28 2.71
CA GLY A 117 -3.08 -6.42 3.55
C GLY A 117 -3.42 -7.80 2.96
N GLY A 118 -4.40 -7.89 2.05
CA GLY A 118 -4.78 -9.12 1.35
C GLY A 118 -3.78 -9.56 0.28
N ASN A 119 -2.91 -8.66 -0.19
CA ASN A 119 -1.88 -8.97 -1.16
C ASN A 119 -0.74 -9.80 -0.55
N SER A 120 -0.26 -10.82 -1.25
CA SER A 120 0.85 -11.66 -0.82
C SER A 120 1.91 -11.78 -1.92
N PHE A 121 2.97 -10.98 -1.80
CA PHE A 121 4.04 -10.93 -2.81
C PHE A 121 5.32 -11.70 -2.44
N LYS A 122 5.45 -12.22 -1.22
CA LYS A 122 6.63 -13.03 -0.81
C LYS A 122 6.91 -14.21 -1.73
N PRO A 123 5.90 -14.98 -2.23
CA PRO A 123 6.13 -16.01 -3.23
C PRO A 123 6.68 -15.46 -4.55
N LEU A 124 6.15 -14.33 -5.02
CA LEU A 124 6.61 -13.66 -6.25
C LEU A 124 8.08 -13.23 -6.14
N LEU A 125 8.48 -12.61 -5.02
CA LEU A 125 9.87 -12.22 -4.78
C LEU A 125 10.82 -13.42 -4.89
N ARG A 126 10.44 -14.58 -4.31
CA ARG A 126 11.25 -15.82 -4.38
C ARG A 126 11.35 -16.35 -5.80
N GLU A 127 10.29 -16.22 -6.59
CA GLU A 127 10.26 -16.67 -7.97
C GLU A 127 11.03 -15.75 -8.92
N LEU A 128 11.11 -14.46 -8.64
CA LEU A 128 11.89 -13.49 -9.42
C LEU A 128 13.37 -13.52 -9.06
N SER A 129 13.71 -13.86 -7.83
CA SER A 129 15.10 -13.88 -7.35
C SER A 129 15.98 -14.81 -8.20
N GLY A 130 17.06 -14.24 -8.76
CA GLY A 130 18.06 -14.97 -9.56
C GLY A 130 17.59 -15.41 -10.95
N LYS A 131 16.38 -15.04 -11.40
CA LYS A 131 15.90 -15.36 -12.76
C LYS A 131 16.21 -14.30 -13.80
N ASN A 132 16.36 -13.08 -13.37
CA ASN A 132 16.71 -11.94 -14.20
C ASN A 132 17.56 -10.95 -13.38
N GLU A 133 17.88 -9.81 -13.96
CA GLU A 133 18.71 -8.78 -13.31
C GLU A 133 17.91 -7.83 -12.38
N ALA A 134 16.62 -8.10 -12.15
CA ALA A 134 15.79 -7.26 -11.29
C ALA A 134 16.05 -7.54 -9.81
N HIS A 135 16.22 -6.46 -9.06
CA HIS A 135 16.19 -6.45 -7.60
C HIS A 135 14.85 -5.88 -7.16
N VAL A 136 13.94 -6.77 -6.75
CA VAL A 136 12.56 -6.40 -6.39
C VAL A 136 12.41 -6.38 -4.87
N PHE A 137 12.00 -5.23 -4.35
CA PHE A 137 11.77 -4.97 -2.93
C PHE A 137 10.27 -4.87 -2.66
N LEU A 138 9.80 -5.51 -1.60
CA LEU A 138 8.43 -5.35 -1.12
C LEU A 138 8.43 -4.38 0.06
N CYS A 139 7.69 -3.31 -0.08
CA CYS A 139 7.41 -2.34 0.97
C CYS A 139 5.91 -2.35 1.29
N ASN A 140 5.51 -3.01 2.37
CA ASN A 140 4.22 -2.78 2.99
C ASN A 140 4.37 -1.51 3.82
N TRP A 141 3.94 -0.36 3.31
CA TRP A 141 4.30 0.94 3.89
C TRP A 141 3.91 1.07 5.37
N TYR A 142 2.79 0.46 5.78
CA TYR A 142 2.33 0.49 7.16
C TYR A 142 3.30 -0.19 8.15
N GLN A 143 4.15 -1.12 7.70
CA GLN A 143 5.20 -1.71 8.53
C GLN A 143 6.30 -0.72 8.92
N ALA A 144 6.46 0.35 8.14
CA ALA A 144 7.39 1.42 8.49
C ALA A 144 6.94 2.25 9.70
N LEU A 145 5.76 1.98 10.25
CA LEU A 145 5.20 2.64 11.44
C LEU A 145 5.23 1.77 12.69
N GLU A 146 5.59 0.48 12.59
CA GLU A 146 5.40 -0.51 13.68
C GLU A 146 5.98 -0.06 15.03
N ASP A 147 7.16 0.54 15.04
CA ASP A 147 7.87 0.97 16.25
C ASP A 147 7.33 2.28 16.86
N VAL A 148 6.59 3.08 16.09
CA VAL A 148 5.98 4.36 16.53
C VAL A 148 4.46 4.35 16.46
N TYR A 149 3.88 3.19 16.16
CA TYR A 149 2.44 3.08 15.90
C TYR A 149 1.61 3.65 17.07
N PHE A 150 1.87 3.20 18.30
CA PHE A 150 1.15 3.65 19.49
C PHE A 150 1.60 5.03 20.02
N ASP A 151 2.59 5.67 19.40
CA ASP A 151 2.90 7.09 19.63
C ASP A 151 1.97 8.01 18.78
N ILE A 152 1.30 7.43 17.79
CA ILE A 152 0.40 8.12 16.87
C ILE A 152 -1.06 7.71 17.11
N PHE A 153 -1.33 6.41 17.21
CA PHE A 153 -2.65 5.81 17.26
C PHE A 153 -2.95 5.17 18.62
N GLU A 154 -4.23 5.11 18.97
CA GLU A 154 -4.71 4.56 20.26
C GLU A 154 -5.20 3.12 20.12
N LYS A 155 -5.63 2.73 18.93
CA LYS A 155 -6.26 1.44 18.64
C LYS A 155 -5.40 0.61 17.69
N PRO A 156 -5.41 -0.73 17.84
CA PRO A 156 -4.77 -1.59 16.84
C PRO A 156 -5.51 -1.52 15.51
N GLU A 157 -4.76 -1.68 14.40
CA GLU A 157 -5.31 -1.72 13.05
C GLU A 157 -5.41 -3.16 12.52
N ASP A 158 -6.46 -3.46 11.76
CA ASP A 158 -6.56 -4.60 10.85
C ASP A 158 -7.18 -4.12 9.51
N HIS A 159 -8.36 -3.45 9.54
CA HIS A 159 -9.01 -2.95 8.33
C HIS A 159 -10.07 -1.89 8.66
N ALA A 160 -10.02 -0.76 7.96
CA ALA A 160 -10.91 0.39 8.10
C ALA A 160 -10.98 0.96 9.53
N GLY A 161 -9.86 0.91 10.25
CA GLY A 161 -9.74 1.37 11.63
C GLY A 161 -9.21 2.80 11.75
N GLU A 162 -8.54 3.07 12.87
CA GLU A 162 -8.07 4.41 13.22
C GLU A 162 -7.01 4.94 12.25
N MET A 163 -6.07 4.10 11.82
CA MET A 163 -4.97 4.52 10.95
C MET A 163 -5.47 4.89 9.56
N GLU A 164 -6.19 4.01 8.88
CA GLU A 164 -6.72 4.26 7.54
C GLU A 164 -7.75 5.39 7.54
N THR A 165 -8.57 5.50 8.60
CA THR A 165 -9.52 6.60 8.75
C THR A 165 -8.79 7.93 8.95
N SER A 166 -7.71 7.96 9.74
CA SER A 166 -6.89 9.16 9.91
C SER A 166 -6.23 9.58 8.60
N PHE A 167 -5.78 8.61 7.81
CA PHE A 167 -5.27 8.88 6.46
C PHE A 167 -6.36 9.52 5.59
N GLY A 168 -7.55 8.92 5.55
CA GLY A 168 -8.69 9.46 4.81
C GLY A 168 -9.06 10.88 5.21
N LEU A 169 -9.11 11.16 6.51
CA LEU A 169 -9.41 12.51 7.04
C LEU A 169 -8.34 13.55 6.66
N ALA A 170 -7.07 13.12 6.53
CA ALA A 170 -5.99 14.02 6.18
C ALA A 170 -5.84 14.28 4.67
N PHE A 171 -6.17 13.29 3.81
CA PHE A 171 -5.79 13.34 2.40
C PHE A 171 -6.96 13.28 1.40
N PHE A 172 -8.13 12.78 1.81
CA PHE A 172 -9.37 12.77 1.01
C PHE A 172 -10.63 12.91 1.89
N PRO A 173 -10.68 13.95 2.75
CA PRO A 173 -11.74 14.13 3.75
C PRO A 173 -13.15 14.21 3.16
N GLU A 174 -13.28 14.66 1.90
CA GLU A 174 -14.55 14.76 1.19
C GLU A 174 -15.15 13.40 0.82
N LEU A 175 -14.34 12.32 0.84
CA LEU A 175 -14.79 10.95 0.57
C LEU A 175 -15.07 10.16 1.85
N VAL A 176 -14.74 10.70 3.02
CA VAL A 176 -15.02 10.07 4.31
C VAL A 176 -16.46 10.39 4.72
N ALA A 177 -17.30 9.35 4.78
CA ALA A 177 -18.71 9.52 5.10
C ALA A 177 -18.92 9.89 6.57
N LYS A 178 -19.71 10.95 6.80
CA LYS A 178 -20.08 11.47 8.12
C LYS A 178 -21.59 11.55 8.28
N ASN A 179 -22.04 11.39 9.51
CA ASN A 179 -23.40 11.63 9.92
C ASN A 179 -23.72 13.14 9.91
N PRO A 180 -25.01 13.53 9.96
CA PRO A 180 -25.39 14.96 9.99
C PRO A 180 -24.84 15.74 11.19
N ASP A 181 -24.48 15.08 12.28
CA ASP A 181 -23.85 15.67 13.46
C ASP A 181 -22.33 15.80 13.36
N GLY A 182 -21.74 15.36 12.24
CA GLY A 182 -20.29 15.40 11.97
C GLY A 182 -19.49 14.19 12.46
N THR A 183 -20.11 13.24 13.15
CA THR A 183 -19.46 11.98 13.55
C THR A 183 -19.24 11.06 12.35
N LEU A 184 -18.30 10.10 12.44
CA LEU A 184 -18.09 9.12 11.40
C LEU A 184 -19.34 8.23 11.19
N ASN A 185 -19.72 7.99 9.96
CA ASN A 185 -20.74 7.00 9.62
C ASN A 185 -20.11 5.58 9.59
N ALA A 186 -19.71 5.08 10.75
CA ALA A 186 -18.99 3.82 10.90
C ALA A 186 -19.53 2.99 12.07
N ASP A 187 -19.38 1.67 12.01
CA ASP A 187 -19.45 0.83 13.20
C ASP A 187 -18.07 0.75 13.88
N ASP A 188 -18.03 0.07 15.05
CA ASP A 188 -16.81 -0.06 15.85
C ASP A 188 -15.80 -1.09 15.31
N GLY A 189 -16.05 -1.66 14.13
CA GLY A 189 -15.18 -2.65 13.50
C GLY A 189 -14.98 -3.94 14.30
N SER A 190 -15.93 -4.28 15.20
CA SER A 190 -15.83 -5.50 16.00
C SER A 190 -15.94 -6.76 15.14
N THR A 191 -15.11 -7.76 15.48
CA THR A 191 -15.06 -9.04 14.76
C THR A 191 -15.61 -10.20 15.59
N ARG A 192 -16.21 -11.18 14.91
CA ARG A 192 -16.70 -12.40 15.54
C ARG A 192 -15.58 -13.41 15.74
N GLN A 193 -15.61 -14.10 16.87
CA GLN A 193 -14.71 -15.22 17.12
C GLN A 193 -15.13 -16.46 16.30
N ALA A 194 -14.15 -17.19 15.76
CA ALA A 194 -14.39 -18.49 15.16
C ALA A 194 -14.78 -19.52 16.25
N LYS A 195 -15.55 -20.53 15.87
CA LYS A 195 -15.89 -21.65 16.78
C LYS A 195 -14.69 -22.57 17.09
N ILE A 196 -13.63 -22.49 16.28
CA ILE A 196 -12.42 -23.32 16.37
C ILE A 196 -11.32 -22.48 17.00
N GLU A 197 -10.87 -22.86 18.20
CA GLU A 197 -9.84 -22.12 18.96
C GLU A 197 -8.55 -21.92 18.16
N ALA A 198 -8.08 -22.91 17.42
CA ALA A 198 -6.84 -22.82 16.65
C ALA A 198 -6.84 -21.70 15.60
N LEU A 199 -8.02 -21.32 15.07
CA LEU A 199 -8.18 -20.17 14.17
C LEU A 199 -8.08 -18.85 14.94
N ASN A 200 -8.72 -18.76 16.12
CA ASN A 200 -8.65 -17.56 16.96
C ASN A 200 -7.24 -17.29 17.51
N ARG A 201 -6.47 -18.37 17.70
CA ARG A 201 -5.07 -18.30 18.17
C ARG A 201 -4.06 -18.06 17.03
N GLY A 202 -4.49 -18.11 15.76
CA GLY A 202 -3.61 -17.98 14.62
C GLY A 202 -2.67 -19.17 14.38
N TRP A 203 -2.86 -20.31 15.08
CA TRP A 203 -2.04 -21.54 14.86
C TRP A 203 -2.35 -22.19 13.52
N VAL A 204 -3.58 -22.04 13.07
CA VAL A 204 -4.10 -22.50 11.79
C VAL A 204 -4.73 -21.32 11.08
N SER A 205 -4.45 -21.17 9.79
CA SER A 205 -4.98 -20.08 8.97
C SER A 205 -5.95 -20.59 7.92
N ILE A 206 -6.88 -19.75 7.56
CA ILE A 206 -7.84 -19.92 6.47
C ILE A 206 -8.04 -18.55 5.82
N THR A 207 -8.42 -18.49 4.55
CA THR A 207 -8.95 -17.25 3.98
C THR A 207 -10.18 -16.84 4.80
N ARG A 208 -10.08 -15.70 5.52
CA ARG A 208 -11.13 -15.27 6.46
C ARG A 208 -12.41 -14.94 5.69
N PRO A 209 -13.56 -15.57 6.00
CA PRO A 209 -14.85 -15.22 5.36
C PRO A 209 -15.40 -13.93 5.99
N TRP A 210 -15.02 -12.79 5.48
CA TRP A 210 -15.27 -11.48 6.10
C TRP A 210 -16.74 -11.14 6.31
N HIS A 211 -17.63 -11.61 5.47
CA HIS A 211 -19.09 -11.49 5.68
C HIS A 211 -19.62 -12.27 6.92
N LEU A 212 -18.85 -13.26 7.43
CA LEU A 212 -19.14 -13.96 8.68
C LEU A 212 -18.38 -13.37 9.87
N LEU A 213 -17.22 -12.76 9.60
CA LEU A 213 -16.33 -12.21 10.60
C LEU A 213 -16.77 -10.82 11.06
N THR A 214 -17.18 -9.97 10.12
CA THR A 214 -17.51 -8.54 10.33
C THR A 214 -19.01 -8.28 10.11
N GLN A 215 -19.46 -7.09 10.51
CA GLN A 215 -20.82 -6.63 10.19
C GLN A 215 -20.85 -5.83 8.89
N ASN A 216 -19.94 -4.86 8.73
CA ASN A 216 -19.88 -3.94 7.59
C ASN A 216 -18.46 -3.84 7.00
N SER A 217 -17.76 -4.97 6.89
CA SER A 217 -16.38 -5.13 6.43
C SER A 217 -15.28 -4.57 7.36
N GLY A 218 -15.52 -3.58 8.19
CA GLY A 218 -14.53 -3.04 9.13
C GLY A 218 -14.06 -4.08 10.16
N ALA A 219 -12.78 -4.09 10.50
CA ALA A 219 -12.17 -5.00 11.46
C ALA A 219 -11.25 -4.30 12.46
N ALA A 220 -11.46 -3.00 12.69
CA ALA A 220 -10.81 -2.18 13.70
C ALA A 220 -11.66 -0.95 14.03
N ASP A 221 -11.45 -0.34 15.21
CA ASP A 221 -12.23 0.81 15.68
C ASP A 221 -11.72 2.12 15.08
N PRO A 222 -12.52 2.84 14.24
CA PRO A 222 -12.09 4.08 13.57
C PRO A 222 -12.32 5.35 14.40
N HIS A 223 -13.01 5.28 15.55
CA HIS A 223 -13.58 6.48 16.21
C HIS A 223 -12.56 7.41 16.85
N ALA A 224 -11.32 6.96 17.08
CA ALA A 224 -10.22 7.80 17.57
C ALA A 224 -9.44 8.50 16.44
N ALA A 225 -9.84 8.32 15.18
CA ALA A 225 -9.15 8.87 14.02
C ALA A 225 -9.19 10.40 13.97
N SER A 226 -8.14 11.01 13.46
CA SER A 226 -8.06 12.45 13.21
C SER A 226 -7.14 12.80 12.04
N GLU A 227 -7.38 13.97 11.43
CA GLU A 227 -6.53 14.55 10.40
C GLU A 227 -5.07 14.71 10.88
N GLU A 228 -4.87 15.14 12.13
CA GLU A 228 -3.54 15.33 12.73
C GLU A 228 -2.75 14.03 12.78
N LYS A 229 -3.39 12.92 13.17
CA LYS A 229 -2.76 11.60 13.20
C LYS A 229 -2.37 11.13 11.78
N GLY A 230 -3.22 11.36 10.79
CA GLY A 230 -2.92 11.07 9.39
C GLY A 230 -1.73 11.87 8.87
N GLN A 231 -1.66 13.15 9.20
CA GLN A 231 -0.52 14.01 8.84
C GLN A 231 0.79 13.54 9.51
N LYS A 232 0.75 13.28 10.83
CA LYS A 232 1.91 12.80 11.60
C LYS A 232 2.44 11.47 11.07
N MET A 233 1.54 10.56 10.69
CA MET A 233 1.89 9.30 10.04
C MET A 233 2.62 9.53 8.71
N MET A 234 2.08 10.43 7.86
CA MET A 234 2.72 10.74 6.57
C MET A 234 4.10 11.33 6.74
N ASP A 235 4.32 12.20 7.72
CA ASP A 235 5.63 12.79 7.99
C ASP A 235 6.67 11.70 8.30
N VAL A 236 6.31 10.69 9.11
CA VAL A 236 7.17 9.53 9.40
C VAL A 236 7.46 8.70 8.16
N LEU A 237 6.43 8.44 7.32
CA LEU A 237 6.59 7.68 6.09
C LEU A 237 7.51 8.38 5.09
N VAL A 238 7.33 9.70 4.92
CA VAL A 238 8.17 10.51 4.03
C VAL A 238 9.63 10.51 4.50
N GLU A 239 9.86 10.69 5.80
CA GLU A 239 11.22 10.64 6.37
C GLU A 239 11.88 9.29 6.11
N ARG A 240 11.22 8.18 6.48
CA ARG A 240 11.80 6.83 6.45
C ARG A 240 11.91 6.27 5.04
N LEU A 241 10.80 6.29 4.29
CA LEU A 241 10.75 5.70 2.96
C LEU A 241 11.35 6.60 1.88
N GLY A 242 11.27 7.93 2.05
CA GLY A 242 12.03 8.87 1.21
C GLY A 242 13.53 8.65 1.32
N LYS A 243 14.05 8.52 2.55
CA LYS A 243 15.47 8.19 2.80
C LYS A 243 15.84 6.83 2.19
N PHE A 244 15.01 5.79 2.37
CA PHE A 244 15.23 4.48 1.75
C PHE A 244 15.38 4.58 0.22
N LEU A 245 14.52 5.36 -0.46
CA LEU A 245 14.60 5.53 -1.91
C LEU A 245 15.87 6.26 -2.36
N VAL A 246 16.37 7.22 -1.56
CA VAL A 246 17.66 7.89 -1.82
C VAL A 246 18.79 6.88 -1.72
N GLU A 247 18.88 6.16 -0.60
CA GLU A 247 19.90 5.14 -0.38
C GLU A 247 19.88 4.08 -1.48
N LEU A 248 18.68 3.61 -1.85
CA LEU A 248 18.51 2.62 -2.92
C LEU A 248 18.93 3.19 -4.29
N SER A 249 18.63 4.46 -4.58
CA SER A 249 19.03 5.11 -5.83
C SER A 249 20.54 5.19 -5.99
N ASP A 250 21.24 5.54 -4.91
CA ASP A 250 22.68 5.79 -4.91
C ASP A 250 23.52 4.50 -4.87
N GLU A 251 22.97 3.43 -4.28
CA GLU A 251 23.69 2.16 -4.10
C GLU A 251 23.97 1.48 -5.44
N GLN A 252 25.21 1.02 -5.65
CA GLN A 252 25.62 0.31 -6.87
C GLN A 252 25.27 -1.17 -6.81
N ILE A 253 24.73 -1.71 -7.90
CA ILE A 253 24.49 -3.15 -8.01
C ILE A 253 25.83 -3.85 -8.24
N THR A 254 26.31 -4.53 -7.21
CA THR A 254 27.53 -5.36 -7.20
C THR A 254 27.17 -6.80 -6.81
N ASP A 255 28.16 -7.69 -6.80
CA ASP A 255 27.96 -9.07 -6.32
C ASP A 255 27.55 -9.15 -4.84
N GLN A 256 27.73 -8.05 -4.08
CA GLN A 256 27.37 -7.93 -2.66
C GLN A 256 26.09 -7.13 -2.42
N PHE A 257 25.45 -6.58 -3.47
CA PHE A 257 24.23 -5.83 -3.32
C PHE A 257 23.08 -6.70 -2.79
N PRO A 258 22.29 -6.23 -1.82
CA PRO A 258 22.27 -4.91 -1.16
C PRO A 258 23.03 -4.85 0.19
N TYR A 259 24.02 -5.69 0.42
CA TYR A 259 24.78 -5.81 1.68
C TYR A 259 26.19 -5.21 1.60
#